data_873f3299819e9d83a500392005458d08
#
_entry.id   873f3299819e9d83a500392005458d08
#
_cell.length_a   1.000
_cell.length_b   1.000
_cell.length_c   1.000
_cell.angle_alpha   90.00
_cell.angle_beta   90.00
_cell.angle_gamma   90.00
#
_symmetry.space_group_name_H-M   'P 1'
#
loop_
_entity.id
_entity.type
_entity.pdbx_description
1 polymer ?
#
loop_
_entity_poly.entity_id
_entity_poly.type
_entity_poly.pdbx_seq_one_letter_code
_entity_poly.pdbx_strand_id
1 'polypeptide(L)'
;MLTPKQEAFAIAVASGMTQADAYRSAYNVKPETKPESVQQKAYQIMQKVEVRSRVEELKKPIIEAAGITLESHLARLEHLGKKAEEAESYTAAISAEVARGKVAQLYTERVEHTGNFSIGVRINGK
;
A
#
# COMPACT_ATOMS: atom_id res chain seq x y z
N MET A 1 -9.08 21.52 2.49
CA MET A 1 -7.81 21.87 3.09
C MET A 1 -7.48 20.97 4.26
N LEU A 2 -6.24 20.54 4.33
CA LEU A 2 -5.84 19.62 5.39
C LEU A 2 -5.63 20.37 6.71
N THR A 3 -6.01 19.72 7.81
CA THR A 3 -5.65 20.24 9.12
C THR A 3 -4.16 20.05 9.36
N PRO A 4 -3.55 20.77 10.31
CA PRO A 4 -2.14 20.54 10.61
C PRO A 4 -1.83 19.10 10.99
N LYS A 5 -2.74 18.42 11.69
CA LYS A 5 -2.52 17.03 12.06
C LYS A 5 -2.62 16.11 10.84
N GLN A 6 -3.54 16.39 9.92
CA GLN A 6 -3.64 15.63 8.68
C GLN A 6 -2.39 15.83 7.82
N GLU A 7 -1.88 17.05 7.77
CA GLU A 7 -0.65 17.31 7.02
C GLU A 7 0.52 16.55 7.64
N ALA A 8 0.64 16.55 8.97
CA ALA A 8 1.70 15.82 9.65
C ALA A 8 1.58 14.32 9.39
N PHE A 9 0.35 13.81 9.38
CA PHE A 9 0.10 12.40 9.07
C PHE A 9 0.55 12.08 7.64
N ALA A 10 0.20 12.94 6.69
CA ALA A 10 0.56 12.71 5.29
C ALA A 10 2.09 12.72 5.11
N ILE A 11 2.77 13.64 5.77
CA ILE A 11 4.22 13.71 5.70
C ILE A 11 4.84 12.43 6.27
N ALA A 12 4.32 11.95 7.40
CA ALA A 12 4.85 10.74 8.03
C ALA A 12 4.65 9.52 7.14
N VAL A 13 3.47 9.38 6.54
CA VAL A 13 3.20 8.27 5.62
C VAL A 13 4.12 8.34 4.40
N ALA A 14 4.26 9.54 3.83
CA ALA A 14 5.10 9.70 2.64
C ALA A 14 6.57 9.39 2.94
N SER A 15 6.99 9.59 4.19
CA SER A 15 8.37 9.32 4.57
C SER A 15 8.66 7.85 4.83
N GLY A 16 7.62 7.01 4.81
CA GLY A 16 7.80 5.56 4.94
C GLY A 16 7.24 4.95 6.20
N MET A 17 6.63 5.73 7.08
CA MET A 17 6.01 5.17 8.27
C MET A 17 4.77 4.37 7.90
N THR A 18 4.47 3.36 8.72
CA THR A 18 3.17 2.69 8.58
C THR A 18 2.07 3.68 8.93
N GLN A 19 0.86 3.39 8.47
CA GLN A 19 -0.26 4.28 8.76
C GLN A 19 -0.49 4.43 10.27
N ALA A 20 -0.37 3.33 11.01
CA ALA A 20 -0.55 3.36 12.46
C ALA A 20 0.51 4.23 13.14
N ASP A 21 1.77 4.07 12.73
CA ASP A 21 2.85 4.88 13.32
C ASP A 21 2.71 6.34 12.94
N ALA A 22 2.29 6.62 11.70
CA ALA A 22 2.05 7.98 11.26
C ALA A 22 0.95 8.62 12.10
N TYR A 23 -0.09 7.86 12.40
CA TYR A 23 -1.17 8.36 13.24
C TYR A 23 -0.67 8.70 14.64
N ARG A 24 0.13 7.80 15.23
CA ARG A 24 0.65 8.03 16.56
C ARG A 24 1.56 9.26 16.61
N SER A 25 2.30 9.48 15.53
CA SER A 25 3.23 10.61 15.48
C SER A 25 2.50 11.93 15.27
N ALA A 26 1.40 11.94 14.54
CA ALA A 26 0.68 13.16 14.19
C ALA A 26 -0.41 13.54 15.18
N TYR A 27 -0.95 12.55 15.88
CA TYR A 27 -2.04 12.76 16.83
C TYR A 27 -1.63 12.34 18.22
N ASN A 28 -2.28 12.94 19.22
CA ASN A 28 -2.00 12.57 20.61
C ASN A 28 -2.74 11.28 20.94
N VAL A 29 -2.02 10.18 20.90
CA VAL A 29 -2.60 8.88 21.19
C VAL A 29 -2.19 8.47 22.59
N LYS A 30 -3.16 8.14 23.42
CA LYS A 30 -2.88 7.70 24.78
C LYS A 30 -2.21 6.33 24.75
N PRO A 31 -1.25 6.07 25.65
CA PRO A 31 -0.54 4.79 25.64
C PRO A 31 -1.48 3.58 25.80
N GLU A 32 -2.60 3.75 26.47
CA GLU A 32 -3.53 2.65 26.69
C GLU A 32 -4.44 2.39 25.51
N THR A 33 -4.36 3.19 24.45
CA THR A 33 -5.22 3.00 23.29
C THR A 33 -4.86 1.68 22.59
N LYS A 34 -5.87 0.91 22.28
CA LYS A 34 -5.67 -0.39 21.64
C LYS A 34 -5.09 -0.23 20.24
N PRO A 35 -4.17 -1.11 19.85
CA PRO A 35 -3.60 -1.01 18.50
C PRO A 35 -4.66 -1.07 17.40
N GLU A 36 -5.71 -1.87 17.58
CA GLU A 36 -6.77 -1.95 16.58
C GLU A 36 -7.47 -0.61 16.37
N SER A 37 -7.68 0.13 17.47
CA SER A 37 -8.30 1.45 17.37
C SER A 37 -7.43 2.42 16.60
N VAL A 38 -6.12 2.37 16.85
CA VAL A 38 -5.18 3.22 16.15
C VAL A 38 -5.18 2.90 14.66
N GLN A 39 -5.12 1.60 14.32
CA GLN A 39 -5.12 1.17 12.94
C GLN A 39 -6.38 1.60 12.21
N GLN A 40 -7.52 1.48 12.88
CA GLN A 40 -8.80 1.85 12.28
C GLN A 40 -8.86 3.35 12.00
N LYS A 41 -8.43 4.16 12.96
CA LYS A 41 -8.45 5.61 12.77
C LYS A 41 -7.47 6.05 11.70
N ALA A 42 -6.29 5.43 11.67
CA ALA A 42 -5.31 5.71 10.63
C ALA A 42 -5.86 5.37 9.25
N TYR A 43 -6.51 4.22 9.15
CA TYR A 43 -7.12 3.80 7.90
C TYR A 43 -8.18 4.80 7.44
N GLN A 44 -9.04 5.24 8.36
CA GLN A 44 -10.09 6.19 8.04
C GLN A 44 -9.52 7.50 7.51
N ILE A 45 -8.45 7.98 8.13
CA ILE A 45 -7.80 9.20 7.67
C ILE A 45 -7.22 9.01 6.29
N MET A 46 -6.60 7.86 6.04
CA MET A 46 -6.00 7.57 4.74
C MET A 46 -7.03 7.43 3.63
N GLN A 47 -8.30 7.16 3.97
CA GLN A 47 -9.35 7.09 2.97
C GLN A 47 -9.83 8.46 2.49
N LYS A 48 -9.47 9.53 3.20
CA LYS A 48 -9.86 10.86 2.75
C LYS A 48 -9.08 11.22 1.51
N VAL A 49 -9.79 11.72 0.49
CA VAL A 49 -9.17 12.03 -0.78
C VAL A 49 -8.06 13.06 -0.63
N GLU A 50 -8.30 14.09 0.18
CA GLU A 50 -7.31 15.14 0.39
C GLU A 50 -6.02 14.59 0.98
N VAL A 51 -6.14 13.64 1.92
CA VAL A 51 -4.97 13.06 2.56
C VAL A 51 -4.20 12.18 1.57
N ARG A 52 -4.92 11.34 0.83
CA ARG A 52 -4.26 10.48 -0.16
C ARG A 52 -3.55 11.29 -1.23
N SER A 53 -4.21 12.34 -1.72
CA SER A 53 -3.63 13.19 -2.74
C SER A 53 -2.37 13.87 -2.23
N ARG A 54 -2.40 14.30 -0.96
CA ARG A 54 -1.22 14.94 -0.39
C ARG A 54 -0.07 13.96 -0.21
N VAL A 55 -0.37 12.73 0.21
CA VAL A 55 0.65 11.69 0.33
C VAL A 55 1.32 11.44 -1.02
N GLU A 56 0.51 11.31 -2.08
CA GLU A 56 1.04 11.10 -3.42
C GLU A 56 1.89 12.27 -3.89
N GLU A 57 1.44 13.49 -3.62
CA GLU A 57 2.18 14.69 -3.93
C GLU A 57 3.56 14.68 -3.27
N LEU A 58 3.59 14.30 -2.01
CA LEU A 58 4.84 14.30 -1.25
C LEU A 58 5.77 13.17 -1.68
N LYS A 59 5.22 12.05 -2.12
CA LYS A 59 6.02 10.92 -2.57
C LYS A 59 6.63 11.15 -3.95
N LYS A 60 5.98 11.93 -4.78
CA LYS A 60 6.39 12.07 -6.17
C LYS A 60 7.85 12.50 -6.33
N PRO A 61 8.31 13.56 -5.66
CA PRO A 61 9.73 13.95 -5.81
C PRO A 61 10.68 12.86 -5.32
N ILE A 62 10.29 12.12 -4.29
CA ILE A 62 11.13 11.06 -3.75
C ILE A 62 11.28 9.94 -4.77
N ILE A 63 10.17 9.54 -5.38
CA ILE A 63 10.17 8.50 -6.40
C ILE A 63 10.98 8.95 -7.61
N GLU A 64 10.80 10.19 -8.03
CA GLU A 64 11.53 10.74 -9.17
C GLU A 64 13.03 10.78 -8.89
N ALA A 65 13.40 11.20 -7.70
CA ALA A 65 14.82 11.26 -7.32
C ALA A 65 15.45 9.88 -7.28
N ALA A 66 14.66 8.86 -6.91
CA ALA A 66 15.15 7.49 -6.88
C ALA A 66 15.23 6.87 -8.26
N GLY A 67 14.62 7.51 -9.26
CA GLY A 67 14.65 6.98 -10.63
C GLY A 67 13.79 5.74 -10.81
N ILE A 68 12.82 5.53 -9.93
CA ILE A 68 11.96 4.36 -10.03
C ILE A 68 10.79 4.68 -10.94
N THR A 69 10.63 3.87 -11.98
CA THR A 69 9.47 3.95 -12.87
C THR A 69 8.72 2.64 -12.80
N LEU A 70 7.51 2.63 -13.35
CA LEU A 70 6.76 1.39 -13.46
C LEU A 70 7.57 0.33 -14.19
N GLU A 71 8.18 0.73 -15.30
CA GLU A 71 8.97 -0.21 -16.09
C GLU A 71 10.17 -0.75 -15.31
N SER A 72 10.91 0.13 -14.65
CA SER A 72 12.09 -0.32 -13.90
C SER A 72 11.70 -1.22 -12.74
N HIS A 73 10.57 -0.90 -12.09
CA HIS A 73 10.09 -1.71 -10.97
C HIS A 73 9.69 -3.10 -11.44
N LEU A 74 8.95 -3.18 -12.56
CA LEU A 74 8.54 -4.48 -13.11
C LEU A 74 9.74 -5.30 -13.55
N ALA A 75 10.72 -4.65 -14.16
CA ALA A 75 11.93 -5.34 -14.58
C ALA A 75 12.71 -5.88 -13.39
N ARG A 76 12.77 -5.11 -12.32
CA ARG A 76 13.48 -5.56 -11.12
C ARG A 76 12.77 -6.75 -10.47
N LEU A 77 11.45 -6.71 -10.42
CA LEU A 77 10.69 -7.84 -9.87
C LEU A 77 10.86 -9.08 -10.71
N GLU A 78 10.89 -8.92 -12.04
CA GLU A 78 11.14 -10.05 -12.92
C GLU A 78 12.50 -10.66 -12.66
N HIS A 79 13.51 -9.82 -12.52
CA HIS A 79 14.87 -10.28 -12.25
C HIS A 79 14.95 -11.04 -10.93
N LEU A 80 14.34 -10.47 -9.88
CA LEU A 80 14.36 -11.12 -8.57
C LEU A 80 13.60 -12.45 -8.60
N GLY A 81 12.50 -12.51 -9.36
CA GLY A 81 11.75 -13.75 -9.50
C GLY A 81 12.57 -14.82 -10.18
N LYS A 82 13.32 -14.46 -11.23
CA LYS A 82 14.18 -15.41 -11.91
C LYS A 82 15.30 -15.91 -11.00
N LYS A 83 15.89 -15.00 -10.23
CA LYS A 83 16.92 -15.38 -9.27
C LYS A 83 16.39 -16.34 -8.22
N ALA A 84 15.18 -16.07 -7.73
CA ALA A 84 14.56 -16.95 -6.75
C ALA A 84 14.27 -18.32 -7.35
N GLU A 85 13.82 -18.34 -8.60
CA GLU A 85 13.52 -19.59 -9.28
C GLU A 85 14.79 -20.42 -9.47
N GLU A 86 15.88 -19.78 -9.88
CA GLU A 86 17.17 -20.45 -10.04
C GLU A 86 17.68 -21.03 -8.72
N ALA A 87 17.40 -20.35 -7.63
CA ALA A 87 17.77 -20.81 -6.30
C ALA A 87 16.75 -21.79 -5.73
N GLU A 88 15.74 -22.16 -6.52
CA GLU A 88 14.69 -23.11 -6.12
C GLU A 88 13.87 -22.60 -4.94
N SER A 89 13.82 -21.29 -4.78
CA SER A 89 12.95 -20.68 -3.77
C SER A 89 11.63 -20.32 -4.45
N TYR A 90 10.77 -21.32 -4.62
CA TYR A 90 9.56 -21.14 -5.41
C TYR A 90 8.56 -20.22 -4.71
N THR A 91 8.55 -20.22 -3.38
CA THR A 91 7.70 -19.29 -2.64
C THR A 91 8.09 -17.85 -2.97
N ALA A 92 9.38 -17.55 -2.97
CA ALA A 92 9.85 -16.20 -3.30
C ALA A 92 9.58 -15.85 -4.76
N ALA A 93 9.74 -16.83 -5.66
CA ALA A 93 9.49 -16.61 -7.09
C ALA A 93 8.01 -16.30 -7.32
N ILE A 94 7.12 -17.04 -6.67
CA ILE A 94 5.69 -16.80 -6.78
C ILE A 94 5.33 -15.43 -6.21
N SER A 95 5.92 -15.08 -5.05
CA SER A 95 5.67 -13.77 -4.44
C SER A 95 6.08 -12.62 -5.38
N ALA A 96 7.21 -12.77 -6.07
CA ALA A 96 7.67 -11.76 -7.00
C ALA A 96 6.70 -11.63 -8.17
N GLU A 97 6.20 -12.75 -8.68
CA GLU A 97 5.26 -12.71 -9.80
C GLU A 97 3.92 -12.12 -9.38
N VAL A 98 3.44 -12.45 -8.18
CA VAL A 98 2.23 -11.86 -7.67
C VAL A 98 2.39 -10.34 -7.50
N ALA A 99 3.56 -9.91 -7.01
CA ALA A 99 3.83 -8.48 -6.86
C ALA A 99 3.82 -7.79 -8.21
N ARG A 100 4.42 -8.42 -9.24
CA ARG A 100 4.38 -7.87 -10.59
C ARG A 100 2.95 -7.71 -11.09
N GLY A 101 2.12 -8.72 -10.84
CA GLY A 101 0.72 -8.67 -11.25
C GLY A 101 -0.03 -7.56 -10.56
N LYS A 102 0.22 -7.34 -9.29
CA LYS A 102 -0.45 -6.28 -8.55
C LYS A 102 -0.03 -4.90 -9.07
N VAL A 103 1.26 -4.71 -9.31
CA VAL A 103 1.76 -3.44 -9.84
C VAL A 103 1.15 -3.17 -11.21
N ALA A 104 1.02 -4.21 -12.05
CA ALA A 104 0.44 -4.09 -13.37
C ALA A 104 -1.09 -4.06 -13.35
N GLN A 105 -1.69 -4.14 -12.16
CA GLN A 105 -3.13 -4.09 -11.98
C GLN A 105 -3.87 -5.23 -12.68
N LEU A 106 -3.25 -6.40 -12.68
CA LEU A 106 -3.89 -7.59 -13.24
C LEU A 106 -4.93 -8.18 -12.30
N TYR A 107 -4.84 -7.88 -11.00
CA TYR A 107 -5.79 -8.36 -10.02
C TYR A 107 -6.76 -7.26 -9.66
N THR A 108 -8.03 -7.60 -9.59
CA THR A 108 -9.04 -6.66 -9.16
C THR A 108 -9.38 -6.95 -7.72
N GLU A 109 -9.09 -5.95 -6.87
CA GLU A 109 -9.43 -6.09 -5.50
C GLU A 109 -10.83 -5.61 -5.31
N ARG A 110 -11.70 -6.46 -4.79
CA ARG A 110 -13.05 -6.11 -4.57
C ARG A 110 -13.35 -6.22 -3.15
N VAL A 111 -13.96 -5.22 -2.59
CA VAL A 111 -14.46 -5.26 -1.24
C VAL A 111 -15.96 -5.36 -1.34
N GLU A 112 -16.49 -6.52 -0.99
CA GLU A 112 -17.92 -6.73 -1.05
C GLU A 112 -18.50 -6.49 0.29
N HIS A 113 -19.37 -5.52 0.36
CA HIS A 113 -19.98 -5.19 1.62
C HIS A 113 -21.36 -5.79 1.77
N THR A 114 -21.78 -6.55 0.80
CA THR A 114 -23.11 -7.11 0.85
C THR A 114 -23.17 -8.40 1.61
N GLY A 115 -22.10 -8.91 1.97
CA GLY A 115 -22.05 -10.19 2.56
C GLY A 115 -22.24 -11.33 1.62
N ASN A 116 -22.62 -11.05 0.42
CA ASN A 116 -22.76 -12.01 -0.53
C ASN A 116 -21.64 -12.03 -1.43
N PHE A 117 -20.57 -12.46 -1.01
CA PHE A 117 -19.47 -12.43 -1.70
C PHE A 117 -19.37 -13.51 -2.58
N SER A 118 -19.54 -13.37 -3.66
CA SER A 118 -19.43 -14.42 -4.43
C SER A 118 -18.22 -14.64 -4.95
N ILE A 119 -17.86 -15.22 -4.98
CA ILE A 119 -16.85 -15.48 -5.45
C ILE A 119 -16.64 -15.47 -6.54
N GLY A 120 -16.75 -15.21 -6.80
CA GLY A 120 -16.48 -15.16 -7.60
C GLY A 120 -15.89 -15.33 -8.32
N VAL A 121 -15.81 -15.48 -8.25
CA VAL A 121 -15.18 -15.78 -8.75
C VAL A 121 -15.32 -16.07 -9.75
N ARG A 122 -15.58 -15.96 -10.16
CA ARG A 122 -15.65 -16.24 -11.01
C ARG A 122 -14.85 -16.22 -11.77
N ILE A 123 -14.35 -16.64 -11.87
CA ILE A 123 -13.59 -16.78 -12.43
C ILE A 123 -13.70 -17.07 -13.51
N ASN A 124 -13.83 -17.13 -14.07
CA ASN A 124 -13.88 -17.41 -14.96
C ASN A 124 -14.61 -17.33 -15.47
N GLY A 125 -14.90 -17.02 -15.32
CA GLY A 125 -15.45 -16.98 -15.62
C GLY A 125 -16.16 -16.87 -15.92
N LYS A 126 -16.39 -16.93 -15.90
CA LYS A 126 -16.88 -16.94 -15.99
C LYS A 126 -17.28 -16.94 -15.82
#